data_04491402f4a288d699490c723f98484d
#
_entry.id   04491402f4a288d699490c723f98484d
#
_cell.length_a   1.000
_cell.length_b   1.000
_cell.length_c   1.000
_cell.angle_alpha   90.00
_cell.angle_beta   90.00
_cell.angle_gamma   90.00
#
_symmetry.space_group_name_H-M   'P 1'
#
loop_
_entity.id
_entity.type
_entity.pdbx_description
1 polymer ?
#
loop_
_entity_poly.entity_id
_entity_poly.type
_entity_poly.pdbx_seq_one_letter_code
_entity_poly.pdbx_strand_id
1 'polypeptide(L)'
;NQSRRQRQMCIRDRTKIVLKLHLDGQPLSAYVWKADIVGQSGHIVPVYFIDTRHPENSSEHQELSSRLYGGDDEVRIRQEYVLGVGGVQLFDQLDLELHGLHLNEGHCTFAMLELLNRGWSRKELAQRSLFTTHTPVPAGHDRFEWPLVKEVVGELLPMDAKELVIAAGDSENGRRCSMSHLAVALSTSVNAVSKLNADVAMTMFDEQIIQPITNGVHHITWTSPVMASLFDGHLHGWRTQPETISEADSLPTDALLEARKQARQNLREFVLSKTGVELSSERLTIGFARRFATYKRANLVFRDLERLRNIGAGKIQFVFSGKAHPRDKGGKQLIRDIYDSAEQIAEEIPVAFIENYDMETGLLMTSGVDIWLNNPIRPMEASGTSGMKAAMNGVPNCSILDGWWPEACIHGVNGWAIGNAENVRDDERDANNIYQVLEQDVLPLWEGSKDEWAEMMKASIAASAGFTGHRMIQ
;
A
#
# COMPACT_ATOMS: atom_id res chain seq x y z
N ASN A 1 -20.07 -2.23 18.71
CA ASN A 1 -19.87 -1.15 17.72
C ASN A 1 -18.90 -1.51 16.57
N GLN A 2 -18.10 -2.54 16.72
CA GLN A 2 -17.27 -3.15 15.68
C GLN A 2 -18.10 -3.58 14.46
N SER A 3 -19.30 -4.05 14.69
CA SER A 3 -20.22 -4.54 13.66
C SER A 3 -20.70 -3.46 12.67
N ARG A 4 -20.71 -2.17 13.04
CA ARG A 4 -21.16 -1.08 12.15
C ARG A 4 -20.11 -0.70 11.11
N ARG A 5 -18.81 -0.63 11.47
CA ARG A 5 -17.73 -0.28 10.52
C ARG A 5 -17.47 -1.40 9.52
N GLN A 6 -17.45 -2.67 9.97
CA GLN A 6 -17.35 -3.82 9.07
C GLN A 6 -18.61 -3.97 8.18
N ARG A 7 -19.79 -3.66 8.68
CA ARG A 7 -21.02 -3.69 7.88
C ARG A 7 -21.05 -2.65 6.77
N GLN A 8 -20.49 -1.45 6.98
CA GLN A 8 -20.41 -0.42 5.93
C GLN A 8 -19.47 -0.79 4.78
N MET A 9 -18.42 -1.59 5.02
CA MET A 9 -17.51 -2.07 3.97
C MET A 9 -17.94 -3.40 3.32
N CYS A 10 -18.91 -4.10 3.89
CA CYS A 10 -19.31 -5.46 3.45
C CYS A 10 -20.66 -5.54 2.77
N ILE A 11 -21.46 -4.47 2.72
CA ILE A 11 -22.74 -4.49 2.01
C ILE A 11 -22.45 -4.24 0.54
N ARG A 12 -22.41 -5.31 -0.23
CA ARG A 12 -22.36 -5.29 -1.69
C ARG A 12 -23.70 -5.81 -2.18
N ASP A 13 -24.42 -4.94 -2.87
CA ASP A 13 -25.66 -5.34 -3.51
C ASP A 13 -25.38 -5.77 -4.94
N ARG A 14 -25.82 -6.96 -5.32
CA ARG A 14 -25.78 -7.35 -6.73
C ARG A 14 -26.78 -6.49 -7.49
N THR A 15 -26.30 -5.71 -8.43
CA THR A 15 -27.13 -4.92 -9.32
C THR A 15 -27.90 -5.84 -10.28
N LYS A 16 -28.82 -5.27 -11.06
CA LYS A 16 -29.49 -5.98 -12.17
C LYS A 16 -28.65 -6.02 -13.45
N ILE A 17 -27.49 -5.33 -13.45
CA ILE A 17 -26.61 -5.21 -14.62
C ILE A 17 -25.84 -6.51 -14.80
N VAL A 18 -25.85 -7.00 -16.04
CA VAL A 18 -25.01 -8.08 -16.52
C VAL A 18 -24.24 -7.55 -17.74
N LEU A 19 -22.93 -7.41 -17.59
CA LEU A 19 -22.08 -7.03 -18.73
C LEU A 19 -21.97 -8.21 -19.69
N LYS A 20 -21.94 -7.90 -20.99
CA LYS A 20 -21.75 -8.87 -22.06
C LYS A 20 -20.47 -8.51 -22.82
N LEU A 21 -19.42 -9.26 -22.55
CA LEU A 21 -18.10 -9.10 -23.13
C LEU A 21 -17.84 -10.22 -24.15
N HIS A 22 -16.80 -10.05 -24.96
CA HIS A 22 -16.23 -11.12 -25.77
C HIS A 22 -14.79 -11.31 -25.34
N LEU A 23 -14.43 -12.53 -24.98
CA LEU A 23 -13.10 -12.88 -24.53
C LEU A 23 -12.69 -14.20 -25.19
N ASP A 24 -11.49 -14.25 -25.79
CA ASP A 24 -11.00 -15.43 -26.52
C ASP A 24 -11.96 -15.87 -27.66
N GLY A 25 -12.62 -14.91 -28.30
CA GLY A 25 -13.62 -15.18 -29.35
C GLY A 25 -14.94 -15.78 -28.82
N GLN A 26 -15.17 -15.83 -27.51
CA GLN A 26 -16.36 -16.36 -26.89
C GLN A 26 -17.12 -15.32 -26.08
N PRO A 27 -18.47 -15.43 -25.96
CA PRO A 27 -19.23 -14.57 -25.06
C PRO A 27 -18.85 -14.80 -23.60
N LEU A 28 -18.68 -13.69 -22.86
CA LEU A 28 -18.45 -13.70 -21.42
C LEU A 28 -19.47 -12.79 -20.75
N SER A 29 -20.19 -13.34 -19.77
CA SER A 29 -21.14 -12.59 -18.96
C SER A 29 -20.55 -12.28 -17.59
N ALA A 30 -20.74 -11.04 -17.09
CA ALA A 30 -20.25 -10.69 -15.76
C ALA A 30 -21.34 -9.95 -14.96
N TYR A 31 -21.54 -10.37 -13.72
CA TYR A 31 -22.36 -9.65 -12.76
C TYR A 31 -21.65 -8.38 -12.31
N VAL A 32 -22.45 -7.39 -11.97
CA VAL A 32 -21.96 -6.14 -11.35
C VAL A 32 -22.49 -6.04 -9.93
N TRP A 33 -21.57 -5.90 -8.98
CA TRP A 33 -21.88 -5.61 -7.60
C TRP A 33 -21.57 -4.14 -7.30
N LYS A 34 -22.34 -3.53 -6.40
CA LYS A 34 -22.17 -2.14 -5.98
C LYS A 34 -21.97 -2.07 -4.48
N ALA A 35 -21.04 -1.22 -4.05
CA ALA A 35 -20.90 -0.82 -2.66
C ALA A 35 -20.87 0.71 -2.60
N ASP A 36 -21.70 1.29 -1.77
CA ASP A 36 -21.73 2.72 -1.56
C ASP A 36 -20.77 3.11 -0.41
N ILE A 37 -19.77 3.90 -0.73
CA ILE A 37 -18.84 4.47 0.24
C ILE A 37 -19.38 5.82 0.67
N VAL A 38 -19.88 5.89 1.90
CA VAL A 38 -20.46 7.14 2.45
C VAL A 38 -19.36 7.95 3.11
N GLY A 39 -19.08 9.12 2.57
CA GLY A 39 -18.16 10.10 3.16
C GLY A 39 -18.73 10.78 4.39
N GLN A 40 -17.91 11.54 5.12
CA GLN A 40 -18.33 12.24 6.33
C GLN A 40 -19.41 13.30 6.09
N SER A 41 -19.36 13.97 4.94
CA SER A 41 -20.37 14.93 4.50
C SER A 41 -21.69 14.28 4.06
N GLY A 42 -21.79 12.96 4.08
CA GLY A 42 -22.92 12.21 3.53
C GLY A 42 -22.85 12.00 2.02
N HIS A 43 -21.83 12.53 1.33
CA HIS A 43 -21.60 12.26 -0.08
C HIS A 43 -21.31 10.78 -0.30
N ILE A 44 -21.90 10.19 -1.34
CA ILE A 44 -21.77 8.77 -1.66
C ILE A 44 -20.89 8.61 -2.90
N VAL A 45 -19.84 7.82 -2.76
CA VAL A 45 -19.02 7.36 -3.89
C VAL A 45 -19.33 5.89 -4.14
N PRO A 46 -19.96 5.55 -5.29
CA PRO A 46 -20.24 4.17 -5.64
C PRO A 46 -18.96 3.46 -6.09
N VAL A 47 -18.73 2.26 -5.58
CA VAL A 47 -17.67 1.35 -6.02
C VAL A 47 -18.32 0.14 -6.65
N TYR A 48 -17.96 -0.15 -7.89
CA TYR A 48 -18.49 -1.28 -8.64
C TYR A 48 -17.45 -2.39 -8.73
N PHE A 49 -17.93 -3.64 -8.67
CA PHE A 49 -17.10 -4.83 -8.80
C PHE A 49 -17.65 -5.69 -9.93
N ILE A 50 -16.77 -6.13 -10.83
CA ILE A 50 -17.11 -7.01 -11.95
C ILE A 50 -16.83 -8.45 -11.51
N ASP A 51 -17.84 -9.32 -11.62
CA ASP A 51 -17.78 -10.70 -11.16
C ASP A 51 -18.13 -11.65 -12.31
N THR A 52 -17.14 -12.40 -12.77
CA THR A 52 -17.28 -13.33 -13.89
C THR A 52 -17.91 -14.68 -13.51
N ARG A 53 -18.30 -14.90 -12.25
CA ARG A 53 -18.97 -16.12 -11.78
C ARG A 53 -20.41 -16.22 -12.26
N HIS A 54 -20.61 -16.07 -13.56
CA HIS A 54 -21.90 -16.22 -14.21
C HIS A 54 -22.05 -17.65 -14.74
N PRO A 55 -23.22 -18.31 -14.56
CA PRO A 55 -23.40 -19.73 -14.89
C PRO A 55 -23.29 -20.04 -16.39
N GLU A 56 -23.45 -19.05 -17.26
CA GLU A 56 -23.26 -19.21 -18.70
C GLU A 56 -21.79 -19.27 -19.12
N ASN A 57 -20.87 -18.84 -18.26
CA ASN A 57 -19.44 -18.85 -18.56
C ASN A 57 -18.85 -20.26 -18.38
N SER A 58 -17.76 -20.53 -19.10
CA SER A 58 -16.92 -21.70 -18.83
C SER A 58 -16.36 -21.67 -17.39
N SER A 59 -15.97 -22.80 -16.86
CA SER A 59 -15.38 -22.89 -15.52
C SER A 59 -14.12 -22.02 -15.38
N GLU A 60 -13.31 -21.93 -16.44
CA GLU A 60 -12.13 -21.09 -16.48
C GLU A 60 -12.48 -19.59 -16.41
N HIS A 61 -13.44 -19.14 -17.20
CA HIS A 61 -13.90 -17.76 -17.17
C HIS A 61 -14.57 -17.38 -15.84
N GLN A 62 -15.26 -18.31 -15.17
CA GLN A 62 -15.84 -18.06 -13.85
C GLN A 62 -14.78 -17.77 -12.79
N GLU A 63 -13.60 -18.36 -12.90
CA GLU A 63 -12.51 -18.18 -11.94
C GLU A 63 -11.72 -16.86 -12.11
N LEU A 64 -11.88 -16.12 -13.22
CA LEU A 64 -11.10 -14.91 -13.51
C LEU A 64 -11.21 -13.85 -12.41
N SER A 65 -12.39 -13.68 -11.81
CA SER A 65 -12.62 -12.69 -10.73
C SER A 65 -12.44 -13.27 -9.32
N SER A 66 -12.09 -14.55 -9.17
CA SER A 66 -12.06 -15.22 -7.86
C SER A 66 -10.85 -14.85 -7.01
N ARG A 67 -9.72 -14.53 -7.63
CA ARG A 67 -8.45 -14.26 -6.93
C ARG A 67 -7.70 -13.08 -7.53
N LEU A 68 -7.30 -12.15 -6.67
CA LEU A 68 -6.40 -11.07 -7.04
C LEU A 68 -4.97 -11.62 -7.24
N TYR A 69 -4.31 -11.22 -8.33
CA TYR A 69 -2.96 -11.67 -8.70
C TYR A 69 -2.82 -13.20 -8.83
N GLY A 70 -3.89 -13.87 -9.20
CA GLY A 70 -3.88 -15.32 -9.48
C GLY A 70 -3.49 -15.61 -10.92
N GLY A 71 -3.03 -16.86 -11.18
CA GLY A 71 -2.77 -17.32 -12.55
C GLY A 71 -1.38 -16.96 -13.12
N ASP A 72 -1.21 -17.19 -14.39
CA ASP A 72 -0.08 -16.84 -15.25
C ASP A 72 -0.42 -15.61 -16.11
N ASP A 73 0.39 -15.32 -17.10
CA ASP A 73 0.17 -14.20 -18.02
C ASP A 73 -1.17 -14.33 -18.76
N GLU A 74 -1.60 -15.56 -19.07
CA GLU A 74 -2.86 -15.82 -19.75
C GLU A 74 -4.06 -15.44 -18.88
N VAL A 75 -4.07 -15.85 -17.61
CA VAL A 75 -5.11 -15.46 -16.67
C VAL A 75 -5.04 -13.95 -16.39
N ARG A 76 -3.84 -13.42 -16.27
CA ARG A 76 -3.60 -12.02 -15.95
C ARG A 76 -4.14 -11.07 -17.01
N ILE A 77 -3.82 -11.30 -18.27
CA ILE A 77 -4.30 -10.47 -19.38
C ILE A 77 -5.84 -10.49 -19.49
N ARG A 78 -6.45 -11.67 -19.26
CA ARG A 78 -7.93 -11.80 -19.27
C ARG A 78 -8.57 -11.04 -18.11
N GLN A 79 -7.97 -11.04 -16.93
CA GLN A 79 -8.42 -10.22 -15.79
C GLN A 79 -8.38 -8.73 -16.13
N GLU A 80 -7.29 -8.27 -16.72
CA GLU A 80 -7.11 -6.86 -17.11
C GLU A 80 -8.07 -6.44 -18.23
N TYR A 81 -8.32 -7.34 -19.18
CA TYR A 81 -9.32 -7.12 -20.21
C TYR A 81 -10.73 -6.95 -19.61
N VAL A 82 -11.14 -7.86 -18.73
CA VAL A 82 -12.44 -7.78 -18.05
C VAL A 82 -12.56 -6.49 -17.25
N LEU A 83 -11.50 -6.10 -16.54
CA LEU A 83 -11.49 -4.87 -15.75
C LEU A 83 -11.58 -3.63 -16.65
N GLY A 84 -10.75 -3.53 -17.68
CA GLY A 84 -10.67 -2.35 -18.54
C GLY A 84 -11.88 -2.20 -19.42
N VAL A 85 -12.17 -3.20 -20.27
CA VAL A 85 -13.29 -3.16 -21.21
C VAL A 85 -14.63 -3.21 -20.48
N GLY A 86 -14.76 -4.09 -19.48
CA GLY A 86 -15.96 -4.20 -18.65
C GLY A 86 -16.23 -2.91 -17.87
N GLY A 87 -15.18 -2.24 -17.38
CA GLY A 87 -15.29 -0.94 -16.72
C GLY A 87 -15.88 0.13 -17.63
N VAL A 88 -15.42 0.23 -18.88
CA VAL A 88 -15.98 1.18 -19.86
C VAL A 88 -17.42 0.84 -20.22
N GLN A 89 -17.72 -0.43 -20.48
CA GLN A 89 -19.10 -0.85 -20.79
C GLN A 89 -20.06 -0.61 -19.62
N LEU A 90 -19.58 -0.64 -18.38
CA LEU A 90 -20.41 -0.37 -17.22
C LEU A 90 -20.96 1.06 -17.22
N PHE A 91 -20.20 2.06 -17.71
CA PHE A 91 -20.69 3.43 -17.81
C PHE A 91 -21.92 3.54 -18.72
N ASP A 92 -21.94 2.79 -19.84
CA ASP A 92 -23.09 2.75 -20.72
C ASP A 92 -24.32 2.14 -20.01
N GLN A 93 -24.11 1.04 -19.29
CA GLN A 93 -25.20 0.37 -18.57
C GLN A 93 -25.75 1.18 -17.39
N LEU A 94 -24.97 2.14 -16.89
CA LEU A 94 -25.36 3.08 -15.85
C LEU A 94 -25.93 4.39 -16.41
N ASP A 95 -25.96 4.56 -17.75
CA ASP A 95 -26.32 5.81 -18.42
C ASP A 95 -25.49 7.01 -17.92
N LEU A 96 -24.19 6.77 -17.73
CA LEU A 96 -23.23 7.76 -17.27
C LEU A 96 -22.27 8.17 -18.38
N GLU A 97 -22.07 9.48 -18.53
CA GLU A 97 -21.05 10.01 -19.43
C GLU A 97 -19.66 9.93 -18.80
N LEU A 98 -18.71 9.37 -19.54
CA LEU A 98 -17.32 9.29 -19.09
C LEU A 98 -16.57 10.57 -19.47
N HIS A 99 -16.28 11.42 -18.48
CA HIS A 99 -15.55 12.67 -18.68
C HIS A 99 -14.04 12.55 -18.58
N GLY A 100 -13.55 11.57 -17.80
CA GLY A 100 -12.13 11.33 -17.60
C GLY A 100 -11.86 9.92 -17.10
N LEU A 101 -10.64 9.47 -17.28
CA LEU A 101 -10.17 8.14 -16.91
C LEU A 101 -8.94 8.27 -16.03
N HIS A 102 -9.00 7.73 -14.81
CA HIS A 102 -7.86 7.59 -13.93
C HIS A 102 -7.47 6.12 -13.82
N LEU A 103 -6.30 5.79 -14.34
CA LEU A 103 -5.74 4.45 -14.27
C LEU A 103 -4.79 4.33 -13.08
N ASN A 104 -5.08 3.38 -12.21
CA ASN A 104 -4.20 3.01 -11.11
C ASN A 104 -3.37 1.79 -11.54
N GLU A 105 -2.13 1.99 -11.97
CA GLU A 105 -1.26 1.01 -12.63
C GLU A 105 -1.76 0.57 -14.02
N GLY A 106 -0.98 -0.30 -14.68
CA GLY A 106 -1.28 -0.82 -16.02
C GLY A 106 -2.49 -1.74 -16.11
N HIS A 107 -3.05 -2.17 -14.97
CA HIS A 107 -4.08 -3.22 -14.91
C HIS A 107 -5.39 -2.92 -15.64
N CYS A 108 -5.68 -1.66 -15.93
CA CYS A 108 -6.90 -1.25 -16.62
C CYS A 108 -6.65 -0.55 -17.96
N THR A 109 -5.45 -0.70 -18.53
CA THR A 109 -5.05 -0.05 -19.79
C THR A 109 -5.93 -0.46 -20.97
N PHE A 110 -6.54 -1.65 -20.95
CA PHE A 110 -7.52 -2.03 -21.97
C PHE A 110 -8.75 -1.12 -22.03
N ALA A 111 -9.06 -0.35 -20.97
CA ALA A 111 -10.09 0.69 -21.03
C ALA A 111 -9.76 1.77 -22.08
N MET A 112 -8.46 2.11 -22.21
CA MET A 112 -8.02 3.11 -23.20
C MET A 112 -8.20 2.60 -24.63
N LEU A 113 -7.89 1.32 -24.88
CA LEU A 113 -8.09 0.70 -26.18
C LEU A 113 -9.59 0.62 -26.53
N GLU A 114 -10.43 0.28 -25.56
CA GLU A 114 -11.88 0.25 -25.73
C GLU A 114 -12.43 1.65 -26.10
N LEU A 115 -11.96 2.71 -25.45
CA LEU A 115 -12.38 4.08 -25.78
C LEU A 115 -11.92 4.51 -27.18
N LEU A 116 -10.69 4.15 -27.59
CA LEU A 116 -10.24 4.37 -28.98
C LEU A 116 -11.12 3.62 -29.99
N ASN A 117 -11.45 2.36 -29.70
CA ASN A 117 -12.33 1.55 -30.54
C ASN A 117 -13.74 2.15 -30.66
N ARG A 118 -14.20 2.88 -29.64
CA ARG A 118 -15.47 3.63 -29.63
C ARG A 118 -15.40 5.00 -30.35
N GLY A 119 -14.25 5.31 -30.93
CA GLY A 119 -14.08 6.52 -31.74
C GLY A 119 -13.51 7.72 -30.99
N TRP A 120 -13.05 7.57 -29.76
CA TRP A 120 -12.24 8.63 -29.15
C TRP A 120 -10.94 8.81 -29.95
N SER A 121 -10.56 10.05 -30.20
CA SER A 121 -9.25 10.32 -30.78
C SER A 121 -8.14 10.10 -29.74
N ARG A 122 -6.93 9.75 -30.18
CA ARG A 122 -5.76 9.65 -29.28
C ARG A 122 -5.53 10.93 -28.46
N LYS A 123 -5.73 12.09 -29.11
CA LYS A 123 -5.58 13.39 -28.44
C LYS A 123 -6.61 13.60 -27.34
N GLU A 124 -7.86 13.27 -27.62
CA GLU A 124 -8.95 13.37 -26.64
C GLU A 124 -8.72 12.44 -25.46
N LEU A 125 -8.40 11.17 -25.75
CA LEU A 125 -8.10 10.18 -24.72
C LEU A 125 -6.94 10.65 -23.84
N ALA A 126 -5.83 11.08 -24.43
CA ALA A 126 -4.65 11.51 -23.68
C ALA A 126 -4.96 12.72 -22.77
N GLN A 127 -5.73 13.69 -23.23
CA GLN A 127 -6.09 14.87 -22.45
C GLN A 127 -7.06 14.59 -21.31
N ARG A 128 -7.82 13.49 -21.38
CA ARG A 128 -8.80 13.09 -20.37
C ARG A 128 -8.32 11.92 -19.50
N SER A 129 -7.07 11.49 -19.67
CA SER A 129 -6.50 10.35 -18.93
C SER A 129 -5.41 10.78 -17.98
N LEU A 130 -5.48 10.25 -16.75
CA LEU A 130 -4.43 10.31 -15.73
C LEU A 130 -3.95 8.88 -15.46
N PHE A 131 -2.66 8.66 -15.54
CA PHE A 131 -2.04 7.39 -15.18
C PHE A 131 -1.21 7.54 -13.90
N THR A 132 -1.44 6.69 -12.91
CA THR A 132 -0.64 6.63 -11.69
C THR A 132 0.18 5.37 -11.66
N THR A 133 1.53 5.50 -11.64
CA THR A 133 2.44 4.37 -11.49
C THR A 133 2.87 4.19 -10.04
N HIS A 134 2.88 2.95 -9.56
CA HIS A 134 3.29 2.57 -8.21
C HIS A 134 4.55 1.71 -8.21
N THR A 135 4.83 1.00 -9.30
CA THR A 135 5.84 -0.06 -9.32
C THR A 135 7.22 0.52 -9.67
N PRO A 136 8.21 0.47 -8.75
CA PRO A 136 9.53 1.07 -8.97
C PRO A 136 10.53 0.14 -9.69
N VAL A 137 10.07 -0.98 -10.25
CA VAL A 137 10.94 -1.96 -10.90
C VAL A 137 10.33 -2.46 -12.21
N PRO A 138 11.13 -2.53 -13.31
CA PRO A 138 10.62 -2.95 -14.62
C PRO A 138 9.93 -4.32 -14.63
N ALA A 139 10.43 -5.27 -13.83
CA ALA A 139 9.87 -6.63 -13.74
C ALA A 139 8.49 -6.71 -13.06
N GLY A 140 8.03 -5.63 -12.43
CA GLY A 140 6.72 -5.56 -11.76
C GLY A 140 5.61 -4.99 -12.63
N HIS A 141 5.92 -4.53 -13.85
CA HIS A 141 4.95 -4.07 -14.84
C HIS A 141 4.49 -5.23 -15.71
N ASP A 142 3.18 -5.38 -15.89
CA ASP A 142 2.62 -6.44 -16.70
C ASP A 142 3.03 -6.28 -18.18
N ARG A 143 3.58 -7.34 -18.75
CA ARG A 143 4.07 -7.40 -20.14
C ARG A 143 3.61 -8.69 -20.76
N PHE A 144 2.85 -8.60 -21.83
CA PHE A 144 2.26 -9.74 -22.52
C PHE A 144 2.88 -9.95 -23.91
N GLU A 145 3.07 -11.22 -24.28
CA GLU A 145 3.50 -11.58 -25.63
C GLU A 145 2.45 -11.14 -26.66
N TRP A 146 2.87 -10.62 -27.81
CA TRP A 146 1.97 -10.15 -28.84
C TRP A 146 0.93 -11.18 -29.33
N PRO A 147 1.29 -12.45 -29.54
CA PRO A 147 0.29 -13.45 -29.91
C PRO A 147 -0.85 -13.54 -28.91
N LEU A 148 -0.55 -13.51 -27.62
CA LEU A 148 -1.52 -13.54 -26.54
C LEU A 148 -2.39 -12.27 -26.51
N VAL A 149 -1.78 -11.08 -26.69
CA VAL A 149 -2.53 -9.82 -26.80
C VAL A 149 -3.53 -9.90 -27.95
N LYS A 150 -3.11 -10.36 -29.13
CA LYS A 150 -4.00 -10.49 -30.29
C LYS A 150 -5.11 -11.51 -30.08
N GLU A 151 -4.83 -12.62 -29.41
CA GLU A 151 -5.81 -13.64 -29.08
C GLU A 151 -6.91 -13.08 -28.17
N VAL A 152 -6.51 -12.41 -27.07
CA VAL A 152 -7.44 -11.92 -26.04
C VAL A 152 -8.14 -10.65 -26.45
N VAL A 153 -7.41 -9.67 -26.98
CA VAL A 153 -7.94 -8.33 -27.34
C VAL A 153 -8.62 -8.33 -28.71
N GLY A 154 -8.13 -9.15 -29.63
CA GLY A 154 -8.76 -9.33 -30.95
C GLY A 154 -8.99 -8.02 -31.69
N GLU A 155 -10.27 -7.72 -31.97
CA GLU A 155 -10.72 -6.56 -32.73
C GLU A 155 -10.59 -5.22 -31.96
N LEU A 156 -10.27 -5.24 -30.67
CA LEU A 156 -10.00 -4.04 -29.89
C LEU A 156 -8.62 -3.40 -30.17
N LEU A 157 -7.90 -3.85 -31.18
CA LEU A 157 -6.67 -3.21 -31.62
C LEU A 157 -7.00 -2.09 -32.65
N PRO A 158 -7.38 -0.87 -32.22
CA PRO A 158 -7.83 0.20 -33.12
C PRO A 158 -6.66 0.87 -33.86
N MET A 159 -5.44 0.47 -33.56
CA MET A 159 -4.20 1.00 -34.11
C MET A 159 -3.46 -0.10 -34.86
N ASP A 160 -2.57 0.32 -35.79
CA ASP A 160 -1.58 -0.60 -36.37
C ASP A 160 -0.79 -1.27 -35.21
N ALA A 161 -0.61 -2.58 -35.30
CA ALA A 161 0.13 -3.34 -34.30
C ALA A 161 1.55 -2.78 -34.07
N LYS A 162 2.19 -2.21 -35.10
CA LYS A 162 3.49 -1.53 -35.00
C LYS A 162 3.43 -0.28 -34.13
N GLU A 163 2.38 0.54 -34.26
CA GLU A 163 2.20 1.73 -33.42
C GLU A 163 1.97 1.35 -31.96
N LEU A 164 1.24 0.28 -31.70
CA LEU A 164 1.04 -0.23 -30.34
C LEU A 164 2.34 -0.75 -29.73
N VAL A 165 3.18 -1.43 -30.51
CA VAL A 165 4.51 -1.89 -30.04
C VAL A 165 5.38 -0.69 -29.67
N ILE A 166 5.42 0.33 -30.52
CA ILE A 166 6.18 1.56 -30.23
C ILE A 166 5.63 2.26 -29.00
N ALA A 167 4.31 2.42 -28.90
CA ALA A 167 3.67 3.04 -27.75
C ALA A 167 3.87 2.24 -26.45
N ALA A 168 3.98 0.92 -26.55
CA ALA A 168 4.26 0.05 -25.40
C ALA A 168 5.74 -0.03 -24.98
N GLY A 169 6.62 0.72 -25.64
CA GLY A 169 8.06 0.82 -25.25
C GLY A 169 8.86 -0.48 -25.36
N ASP A 170 8.39 -1.48 -26.12
CA ASP A 170 9.12 -2.74 -26.29
C ASP A 170 10.13 -2.62 -27.44
N SER A 171 11.25 -1.91 -27.15
CA SER A 171 12.30 -1.66 -28.13
C SER A 171 13.16 -2.87 -28.45
N GLU A 172 13.20 -3.89 -27.59
CA GLU A 172 14.18 -4.98 -27.73
C GLU A 172 13.82 -6.09 -28.70
N ASN A 173 12.63 -6.18 -29.27
CA ASN A 173 12.29 -7.08 -30.41
C ASN A 173 10.80 -7.05 -30.81
N GLY A 174 10.01 -6.14 -30.31
CA GLY A 174 8.59 -6.03 -30.63
C GLY A 174 7.74 -7.24 -30.25
N ARG A 175 8.18 -8.01 -29.27
CA ARG A 175 7.53 -9.26 -28.85
C ARG A 175 6.53 -9.11 -27.72
N ARG A 176 6.71 -8.09 -26.85
CA ARG A 176 5.88 -7.90 -25.67
C ARG A 176 5.22 -6.53 -25.65
N CYS A 177 3.97 -6.52 -25.27
CA CYS A 177 3.21 -5.30 -24.98
C CYS A 177 3.28 -4.98 -23.49
N SER A 178 3.86 -3.85 -23.13
CA SER A 178 3.88 -3.37 -21.75
C SER A 178 2.66 -2.51 -21.47
N MET A 179 1.82 -2.93 -20.54
CA MET A 179 0.57 -2.23 -20.20
C MET A 179 0.84 -0.84 -19.63
N SER A 180 1.87 -0.70 -18.80
CA SER A 180 2.21 0.60 -18.21
C SER A 180 2.81 1.57 -19.24
N HIS A 181 3.68 1.11 -20.16
CA HIS A 181 4.20 1.99 -21.22
C HIS A 181 3.09 2.42 -22.17
N LEU A 182 2.16 1.52 -22.49
CA LEU A 182 0.98 1.85 -23.29
C LEU A 182 0.10 2.90 -22.60
N ALA A 183 -0.14 2.74 -21.29
CA ALA A 183 -0.90 3.72 -20.52
C ALA A 183 -0.22 5.09 -20.47
N VAL A 184 1.11 5.13 -20.27
CA VAL A 184 1.91 6.36 -20.31
C VAL A 184 1.83 7.03 -21.69
N ALA A 185 2.01 6.28 -22.77
CA ALA A 185 1.95 6.80 -24.14
C ALA A 185 0.57 7.36 -24.54
N LEU A 186 -0.50 6.88 -23.88
CA LEU A 186 -1.89 7.30 -24.11
C LEU A 186 -2.41 8.30 -23.05
N SER A 187 -1.56 8.79 -22.14
CA SER A 187 -1.92 9.78 -21.12
C SER A 187 -1.09 11.04 -21.25
N THR A 188 -1.71 12.21 -21.09
CA THR A 188 -0.97 13.49 -20.98
C THR A 188 -0.49 13.70 -19.53
N SER A 189 -1.23 13.20 -18.57
CA SER A 189 -0.92 13.35 -17.15
C SER A 189 -0.47 12.01 -16.56
N VAL A 190 0.74 11.99 -16.02
CA VAL A 190 1.32 10.80 -15.36
C VAL A 190 1.85 11.22 -14.00
N ASN A 191 1.51 10.47 -12.97
CA ASN A 191 2.08 10.69 -11.65
C ASN A 191 2.62 9.42 -11.02
N ALA A 192 3.58 9.61 -10.12
CA ALA A 192 4.11 8.59 -9.22
C ALA A 192 3.69 8.90 -7.77
N VAL A 193 3.88 7.94 -6.86
CA VAL A 193 3.28 7.94 -5.52
C VAL A 193 4.22 8.37 -4.40
N SER A 194 5.41 8.86 -4.75
CA SER A 194 6.34 9.62 -3.90
C SER A 194 7.36 10.34 -4.80
N LYS A 195 8.11 11.30 -4.24
CA LYS A 195 9.15 12.02 -5.00
C LYS A 195 10.21 11.06 -5.53
N LEU A 196 10.72 10.18 -4.67
CA LEU A 196 11.71 9.18 -5.09
C LEU A 196 11.16 8.21 -6.14
N ASN A 197 9.90 7.82 -6.01
CA ASN A 197 9.26 6.96 -7.00
C ASN A 197 9.09 7.66 -8.36
N ALA A 198 8.86 8.98 -8.38
CA ALA A 198 8.82 9.74 -9.63
C ALA A 198 10.19 9.75 -10.31
N ASP A 199 11.28 9.97 -9.57
CA ASP A 199 12.65 9.92 -10.11
C ASP A 199 12.94 8.54 -10.72
N VAL A 200 12.59 7.46 -10.04
CA VAL A 200 12.76 6.09 -10.55
C VAL A 200 11.89 5.85 -11.78
N ALA A 201 10.61 6.26 -11.75
CA ALA A 201 9.69 6.07 -12.86
C ALA A 201 10.15 6.83 -14.13
N MET A 202 10.68 8.04 -14.00
CA MET A 202 11.24 8.78 -15.14
C MET A 202 12.37 8.01 -15.85
N THR A 203 13.15 7.20 -15.13
CA THR A 203 14.19 6.36 -15.76
C THR A 203 13.61 5.13 -16.48
N MET A 204 12.37 4.74 -16.17
CA MET A 204 11.71 3.57 -16.77
C MET A 204 10.84 3.92 -17.99
N PHE A 205 10.37 5.18 -18.08
CA PHE A 205 9.42 5.63 -19.08
C PHE A 205 10.00 6.73 -20.00
N ASP A 206 11.21 6.50 -20.53
CA ASP A 206 11.86 7.32 -21.57
C ASP A 206 11.79 8.83 -21.31
N GLU A 207 12.20 9.25 -20.12
CA GLU A 207 12.24 10.66 -19.68
C GLU A 207 10.86 11.37 -19.71
N GLN A 208 9.76 10.62 -19.73
CA GLN A 208 8.43 11.20 -19.57
C GLN A 208 8.35 12.02 -18.28
N ILE A 209 7.76 13.21 -18.34
CA ILE A 209 7.55 14.04 -17.13
C ILE A 209 6.53 13.35 -16.23
N ILE A 210 6.98 12.86 -15.08
CA ILE A 210 6.16 12.19 -14.10
C ILE A 210 6.07 13.06 -12.84
N GLN A 211 4.86 13.48 -12.50
CA GLN A 211 4.64 14.34 -11.34
C GLN A 211 4.62 13.51 -10.04
N PRO A 212 5.34 13.91 -8.99
CA PRO A 212 5.23 13.26 -7.69
C PRO A 212 3.95 13.72 -6.98
N ILE A 213 2.99 12.82 -6.82
CA ILE A 213 1.83 13.01 -5.94
C ILE A 213 1.93 11.94 -4.85
N THR A 214 2.63 12.28 -3.77
CA THR A 214 2.90 11.33 -2.69
C THR A 214 1.60 10.81 -2.11
N ASN A 215 1.49 9.49 -1.96
CA ASN A 215 0.32 8.84 -1.40
C ASN A 215 -0.08 9.43 -0.04
N GLY A 216 -1.35 9.33 0.26
CA GLY A 216 -1.92 9.63 1.56
C GLY A 216 -2.76 8.48 2.09
N VAL A 217 -3.07 8.53 3.38
CA VAL A 217 -3.96 7.58 4.03
C VAL A 217 -5.24 8.26 4.50
N HIS A 218 -6.35 7.51 4.57
CA HIS A 218 -7.60 8.06 5.09
C HIS A 218 -7.48 8.22 6.60
N HIS A 219 -7.28 9.47 7.05
CA HIS A 219 -6.95 9.80 8.43
C HIS A 219 -7.95 9.26 9.45
N ILE A 220 -9.26 9.30 9.16
CA ILE A 220 -10.28 8.81 10.09
C ILE A 220 -10.24 7.29 10.24
N THR A 221 -10.03 6.57 9.15
CA THR A 221 -9.96 5.09 9.19
C THR A 221 -8.73 4.60 9.93
N TRP A 222 -7.60 5.31 9.77
CA TRP A 222 -6.32 4.87 10.31
C TRP A 222 -5.91 5.53 11.62
N THR A 223 -6.70 6.47 12.15
CA THR A 223 -6.60 6.93 13.54
C THR A 223 -7.37 5.96 14.43
N SER A 224 -6.72 5.37 15.42
CA SER A 224 -7.34 4.44 16.35
C SER A 224 -8.44 5.12 17.17
N PRO A 225 -9.44 4.39 17.68
CA PRO A 225 -10.51 5.01 18.46
C PRO A 225 -10.02 5.81 19.66
N VAL A 226 -8.93 5.37 20.30
CA VAL A 226 -8.35 6.06 21.46
C VAL A 226 -7.71 7.37 21.03
N MET A 227 -6.91 7.36 19.97
CA MET A 227 -6.30 8.57 19.42
C MET A 227 -7.36 9.51 18.82
N ALA A 228 -8.39 8.97 18.18
CA ALA A 228 -9.50 9.78 17.67
C ALA A 228 -10.22 10.53 18.79
N SER A 229 -10.41 9.90 19.96
CA SER A 229 -10.99 10.58 21.14
C SER A 229 -10.09 11.70 21.67
N LEU A 230 -8.77 11.50 21.67
CA LEU A 230 -7.80 12.55 22.02
C LEU A 230 -7.91 13.73 21.04
N PHE A 231 -7.92 13.45 19.73
CA PHE A 231 -8.01 14.50 18.71
C PHE A 231 -9.37 15.23 18.74
N ASP A 232 -10.47 14.51 18.98
CA ASP A 232 -11.80 15.13 19.13
C ASP A 232 -11.83 16.14 20.29
N GLY A 233 -11.03 15.92 21.34
CA GLY A 233 -10.94 16.81 22.49
C GLY A 233 -10.01 18.01 22.29
N HIS A 234 -9.01 17.92 21.42
CA HIS A 234 -7.90 18.88 21.38
C HIS A 234 -7.57 19.44 19.99
N LEU A 235 -7.86 18.72 18.89
CA LEU A 235 -7.59 19.16 17.52
C LEU A 235 -8.91 19.40 16.79
N HIS A 236 -9.47 20.61 16.99
CA HIS A 236 -10.80 20.92 16.46
C HIS A 236 -10.83 20.85 14.92
N GLY A 237 -11.81 20.12 14.39
CA GLY A 237 -12.01 20.01 12.94
C GLY A 237 -11.16 18.94 12.24
N TRP A 238 -10.27 18.23 12.91
CA TRP A 238 -9.35 17.27 12.32
C TRP A 238 -10.00 16.22 11.39
N ARG A 239 -11.29 15.93 11.59
CA ARG A 239 -12.02 14.97 10.77
C ARG A 239 -12.36 15.48 9.39
N THR A 240 -12.61 16.79 9.25
CA THR A 240 -13.00 17.45 8.01
C THR A 240 -11.90 18.34 7.42
N GLN A 241 -10.98 18.78 8.25
CA GLN A 241 -9.81 19.60 7.95
C GLN A 241 -8.55 18.91 8.52
N PRO A 242 -8.11 17.80 7.91
CA PRO A 242 -7.03 16.99 8.47
C PRO A 242 -5.68 17.71 8.57
N GLU A 243 -5.50 18.86 7.92
CA GLU A 243 -4.36 19.75 8.08
C GLU A 243 -4.19 20.23 9.53
N THR A 244 -5.27 20.29 10.33
CA THR A 244 -5.20 20.65 11.76
C THR A 244 -4.44 19.61 12.60
N ILE A 245 -4.21 18.39 12.07
CA ILE A 245 -3.34 17.39 12.71
C ILE A 245 -1.91 17.94 12.85
N SER A 246 -1.49 18.89 12.01
CA SER A 246 -0.18 19.55 12.13
C SER A 246 -0.01 20.34 13.44
N GLU A 247 -1.10 20.64 14.15
CA GLU A 247 -1.11 21.33 15.46
C GLU A 247 -0.94 20.37 16.64
N ALA A 248 -0.46 19.15 16.40
CA ALA A 248 -0.33 18.10 17.43
C ALA A 248 0.65 18.45 18.57
N ASP A 249 1.51 19.43 18.40
CA ASP A 249 2.35 20.01 19.46
C ASP A 249 1.51 20.59 20.61
N SER A 250 0.29 21.05 20.31
CA SER A 250 -0.67 21.57 21.29
C SER A 250 -1.33 20.48 22.16
N LEU A 251 -1.18 19.19 21.83
CA LEU A 251 -1.77 18.10 22.60
C LEU A 251 -1.19 18.06 24.02
N PRO A 252 -2.02 17.95 25.08
CA PRO A 252 -1.53 17.76 26.42
C PRO A 252 -0.72 16.45 26.54
N THR A 253 0.49 16.55 27.05
CA THR A 253 1.42 15.42 27.17
C THR A 253 0.81 14.25 27.94
N ASP A 254 0.22 14.49 29.12
CA ASP A 254 -0.41 13.46 29.93
C ASP A 254 -1.56 12.74 29.20
N ALA A 255 -2.39 13.50 28.45
CA ALA A 255 -3.49 12.93 27.69
C ALA A 255 -2.99 12.06 26.53
N LEU A 256 -1.90 12.48 25.85
CA LEU A 256 -1.26 11.69 24.80
C LEU A 256 -0.65 10.41 25.38
N LEU A 257 0.07 10.49 26.48
CA LEU A 257 0.68 9.32 27.14
C LEU A 257 -0.38 8.30 27.58
N GLU A 258 -1.51 8.76 28.15
CA GLU A 258 -2.61 7.87 28.55
C GLU A 258 -3.29 7.22 27.33
N ALA A 259 -3.53 7.98 26.25
CA ALA A 259 -4.07 7.46 25.01
C ALA A 259 -3.13 6.38 24.41
N ARG A 260 -1.83 6.64 24.41
CA ARG A 260 -0.82 5.68 23.92
C ARG A 260 -0.75 4.42 24.80
N LYS A 261 -0.80 4.58 26.12
CA LYS A 261 -0.85 3.46 27.06
C LYS A 261 -2.04 2.53 26.78
N GLN A 262 -3.22 3.09 26.56
CA GLN A 262 -4.42 2.33 26.20
C GLN A 262 -4.28 1.64 24.83
N ALA A 263 -3.71 2.31 23.84
CA ALA A 263 -3.48 1.71 22.51
C ALA A 263 -2.49 0.54 22.59
N ARG A 264 -1.40 0.67 23.38
CA ARG A 264 -0.44 -0.40 23.67
C ARG A 264 -1.11 -1.60 24.35
N GLN A 265 -1.96 -1.34 25.35
CA GLN A 265 -2.69 -2.39 26.04
C GLN A 265 -3.62 -3.16 25.08
N ASN A 266 -4.38 -2.46 24.24
CA ASN A 266 -5.26 -3.09 23.24
C ASN A 266 -4.47 -4.03 22.31
N LEU A 267 -3.27 -3.59 21.85
CA LEU A 267 -2.41 -4.45 21.03
C LEU A 267 -1.90 -5.66 21.79
N ARG A 268 -1.44 -5.49 23.06
CA ARG A 268 -0.92 -6.59 23.88
C ARG A 268 -1.99 -7.67 24.11
N GLU A 269 -3.20 -7.28 24.46
CA GLU A 269 -4.34 -8.19 24.64
C GLU A 269 -4.66 -8.93 23.34
N PHE A 270 -4.63 -8.22 22.22
CA PHE A 270 -4.84 -8.82 20.90
C PHE A 270 -3.73 -9.82 20.53
N VAL A 271 -2.47 -9.45 20.73
CA VAL A 271 -1.31 -10.35 20.49
C VAL A 271 -1.42 -11.60 21.35
N LEU A 272 -1.66 -11.46 22.64
CA LEU A 272 -1.84 -12.60 23.55
C LEU A 272 -2.96 -13.53 23.07
N SER A 273 -4.10 -12.95 22.67
CA SER A 273 -5.26 -13.73 22.19
C SER A 273 -5.00 -14.47 20.86
N LYS A 274 -4.12 -13.95 20.01
CA LYS A 274 -3.85 -14.51 18.67
C LYS A 274 -2.67 -15.45 18.64
N THR A 275 -1.66 -15.23 19.49
CA THR A 275 -0.36 -15.91 19.40
C THR A 275 0.03 -16.65 20.67
N GLY A 276 -0.61 -16.37 21.79
CA GLY A 276 -0.21 -16.85 23.11
C GLY A 276 1.06 -16.17 23.66
N VAL A 277 1.69 -15.25 22.92
CA VAL A 277 2.88 -14.52 23.39
C VAL A 277 2.44 -13.36 24.27
N GLU A 278 2.96 -13.32 25.49
CA GLU A 278 2.75 -12.23 26.43
C GLU A 278 3.78 -11.12 26.21
N LEU A 279 3.31 -9.92 25.89
CA LEU A 279 4.14 -8.74 25.72
C LEU A 279 4.17 -7.92 27.02
N SER A 280 5.35 -7.44 27.39
CA SER A 280 5.55 -6.57 28.57
C SER A 280 5.03 -5.15 28.32
N SER A 281 4.50 -4.50 29.35
CA SER A 281 4.18 -3.07 29.32
C SER A 281 5.40 -2.16 29.36
N GLU A 282 6.52 -2.66 29.88
CA GLU A 282 7.73 -1.87 30.12
C GLU A 282 8.72 -1.90 28.96
N ARG A 283 8.63 -2.93 28.09
CA ARG A 283 9.53 -3.06 26.94
C ARG A 283 9.06 -2.22 25.78
N LEU A 284 10.01 -1.67 25.02
CA LEU A 284 9.77 -1.01 23.74
C LEU A 284 9.24 -2.03 22.72
N THR A 285 8.07 -1.79 22.15
CA THR A 285 7.46 -2.67 21.17
C THR A 285 7.77 -2.18 19.75
N ILE A 286 8.48 -2.97 18.97
CA ILE A 286 8.84 -2.69 17.57
C ILE A 286 7.88 -3.43 16.65
N GLY A 287 7.19 -2.71 15.79
CA GLY A 287 6.21 -3.26 14.85
C GLY A 287 6.71 -3.34 13.42
N PHE A 288 6.40 -4.46 12.76
CA PHE A 288 6.62 -4.65 11.34
C PHE A 288 5.43 -5.40 10.74
N ALA A 289 4.62 -4.73 9.93
CA ALA A 289 3.48 -5.40 9.27
C ALA A 289 3.29 -4.94 7.83
N ARG A 290 3.43 -5.90 6.91
CA ARG A 290 3.32 -5.65 5.47
C ARG A 290 3.32 -6.95 4.67
N ARG A 291 3.07 -6.85 3.35
CA ARG A 291 3.27 -7.98 2.46
C ARG A 291 4.73 -8.45 2.54
N PHE A 292 4.94 -9.73 2.78
CA PHE A 292 6.28 -10.32 2.76
C PHE A 292 6.74 -10.49 1.31
N ALA A 293 7.73 -9.70 0.93
CA ALA A 293 8.48 -9.77 -0.31
C ALA A 293 9.96 -9.54 0.00
N THR A 294 10.85 -10.13 -0.79
CA THR A 294 12.30 -10.17 -0.49
C THR A 294 12.91 -8.79 -0.31
N TYR A 295 12.49 -7.80 -1.11
CA TYR A 295 13.01 -6.44 -1.01
C TYR A 295 12.64 -5.71 0.29
N LYS A 296 11.62 -6.20 1.01
CA LYS A 296 11.17 -5.63 2.29
C LYS A 296 12.00 -6.10 3.48
N ARG A 297 12.78 -7.17 3.30
CA ARG A 297 13.81 -7.68 4.22
C ARG A 297 13.32 -7.81 5.67
N ALA A 298 12.13 -8.40 5.87
CA ALA A 298 11.49 -8.49 7.19
C ALA A 298 12.35 -9.14 8.28
N ASN A 299 13.30 -10.01 7.90
CA ASN A 299 14.24 -10.69 8.79
C ASN A 299 15.54 -9.90 9.04
N LEU A 300 15.73 -8.71 8.44
CA LEU A 300 17.01 -7.97 8.50
C LEU A 300 17.45 -7.65 9.93
N VAL A 301 16.50 -7.32 10.82
CA VAL A 301 16.79 -7.02 12.23
C VAL A 301 17.33 -8.21 13.01
N PHE A 302 17.18 -9.42 12.51
CA PHE A 302 17.68 -10.68 13.11
C PHE A 302 19.00 -11.17 12.50
N ARG A 303 19.65 -10.36 11.67
CA ARG A 303 20.88 -10.76 10.97
C ARG A 303 22.04 -11.05 11.94
N ASP A 304 22.13 -10.33 13.04
CA ASP A 304 23.08 -10.54 14.14
C ASP A 304 22.31 -10.62 15.45
N LEU A 305 21.96 -11.87 15.84
CA LEU A 305 21.19 -12.13 17.05
C LEU A 305 21.98 -11.84 18.33
N GLU A 306 23.31 -12.00 18.32
CA GLU A 306 24.16 -11.70 19.47
C GLU A 306 24.16 -10.21 19.75
N ARG A 307 24.37 -9.39 18.72
CA ARG A 307 24.32 -7.94 18.86
C ARG A 307 22.92 -7.46 19.27
N LEU A 308 21.86 -8.05 18.67
CA LEU A 308 20.49 -7.71 19.02
C LEU A 308 20.18 -8.02 20.50
N ARG A 309 20.66 -9.17 21.04
CA ARG A 309 20.55 -9.49 22.45
C ARG A 309 21.29 -8.48 23.32
N ASN A 310 22.53 -8.14 22.95
CA ASN A 310 23.34 -7.19 23.73
C ASN A 310 22.67 -5.81 23.84
N ILE A 311 21.97 -5.36 22.80
CA ILE A 311 21.23 -4.10 22.78
C ILE A 311 19.91 -4.22 23.52
N GLY A 312 19.14 -5.27 23.26
CA GLY A 312 17.70 -5.30 23.47
C GLY A 312 17.19 -6.29 24.51
N ALA A 313 18.04 -7.18 25.08
CA ALA A 313 17.61 -8.15 26.08
C ALA A 313 16.92 -7.47 27.28
N GLY A 314 15.68 -7.89 27.57
CA GLY A 314 14.85 -7.27 28.60
C GLY A 314 14.28 -5.88 28.27
N LYS A 315 14.70 -5.24 27.21
CA LYS A 315 14.33 -3.85 26.84
C LYS A 315 13.38 -3.74 25.66
N ILE A 316 13.49 -4.64 24.67
CA ILE A 316 12.68 -4.62 23.44
C ILE A 316 11.86 -5.89 23.27
N GLN A 317 10.84 -5.79 22.42
CA GLN A 317 10.02 -6.91 21.94
C GLN A 317 9.48 -6.58 20.55
N PHE A 318 9.15 -7.60 19.75
CA PHE A 318 8.72 -7.44 18.38
C PHE A 318 7.31 -7.96 18.13
N VAL A 319 6.59 -7.28 17.25
CA VAL A 319 5.33 -7.77 16.68
C VAL A 319 5.41 -7.72 15.18
N PHE A 320 5.29 -8.88 14.55
CA PHE A 320 5.24 -9.03 13.10
C PHE A 320 3.85 -9.44 12.64
N SER A 321 3.46 -9.00 11.45
CA SER A 321 2.29 -9.53 10.76
C SER A 321 2.40 -9.33 9.26
N GLY A 322 1.69 -10.13 8.48
CA GLY A 322 1.63 -10.00 7.04
C GLY A 322 1.42 -11.32 6.33
N LYS A 323 1.43 -11.26 5.00
CA LYS A 323 1.25 -12.43 4.13
C LYS A 323 2.27 -12.40 2.99
N ALA A 324 2.81 -13.55 2.64
CA ALA A 324 3.52 -13.76 1.39
C ALA A 324 2.51 -14.15 0.29
N HIS A 325 2.82 -13.78 -0.95
CA HIS A 325 2.04 -14.29 -2.08
C HIS A 325 2.16 -15.83 -2.14
N PRO A 326 1.09 -16.58 -2.46
CA PRO A 326 1.12 -18.05 -2.47
C PRO A 326 2.26 -18.68 -3.29
N ARG A 327 2.69 -18.01 -4.37
CA ARG A 327 3.81 -18.44 -5.23
C ARG A 327 5.16 -17.83 -4.83
N ASP A 328 5.20 -16.84 -3.94
CA ASP A 328 6.45 -16.19 -3.50
C ASP A 328 7.17 -17.07 -2.46
N LYS A 329 8.08 -17.92 -2.96
CA LYS A 329 8.92 -18.77 -2.10
C LYS A 329 9.85 -17.96 -1.21
N GLY A 330 10.39 -16.83 -1.71
CA GLY A 330 11.25 -15.93 -0.96
C GLY A 330 10.51 -15.27 0.20
N GLY A 331 9.31 -14.73 -0.04
CA GLY A 331 8.47 -14.16 1.01
C GLY A 331 8.08 -15.18 2.08
N LYS A 332 7.80 -16.44 1.69
CA LYS A 332 7.53 -17.52 2.65
C LYS A 332 8.77 -17.89 3.46
N GLN A 333 9.96 -17.85 2.85
CA GLN A 333 11.20 -18.10 3.57
C GLN A 333 11.47 -17.02 4.62
N LEU A 334 11.25 -15.73 4.30
CA LEU A 334 11.36 -14.65 5.28
C LEU A 334 10.48 -14.86 6.52
N ILE A 335 9.27 -15.41 6.34
CA ILE A 335 8.39 -15.72 7.48
C ILE A 335 9.01 -16.84 8.33
N ARG A 336 9.55 -17.90 7.72
CA ARG A 336 10.24 -18.97 8.46
C ARG A 336 11.44 -18.45 9.22
N ASP A 337 12.28 -17.65 8.55
CA ASP A 337 13.47 -17.05 9.18
C ASP A 337 13.11 -16.24 10.43
N ILE A 338 11.96 -15.56 10.44
CA ILE A 338 11.48 -14.84 11.62
C ILE A 338 11.11 -15.79 12.73
N TYR A 339 10.40 -16.89 12.45
CA TYR A 339 10.06 -17.90 13.47
C TYR A 339 11.32 -18.55 14.04
N ASP A 340 12.27 -18.96 13.17
CA ASP A 340 13.52 -19.59 13.57
C ASP A 340 14.38 -18.63 14.43
N SER A 341 14.40 -17.36 14.10
CA SER A 341 15.11 -16.34 14.88
C SER A 341 14.39 -16.05 16.21
N ALA A 342 13.07 -15.96 16.17
CA ALA A 342 12.25 -15.74 17.36
C ALA A 342 12.47 -16.84 18.41
N GLU A 343 12.50 -18.11 17.99
CA GLU A 343 12.75 -19.25 18.89
C GLU A 343 14.11 -19.14 19.59
N GLN A 344 15.13 -18.65 18.88
CA GLN A 344 16.49 -18.53 19.42
C GLN A 344 16.64 -17.42 20.49
N ILE A 345 15.78 -16.38 20.47
CA ILE A 345 15.90 -15.21 21.35
C ILE A 345 14.70 -15.02 22.27
N ALA A 346 13.74 -15.96 22.30
CA ALA A 346 12.44 -15.82 22.95
C ALA A 346 12.53 -15.50 24.46
N GLU A 347 13.55 -16.02 25.14
CA GLU A 347 13.74 -15.80 26.58
C GLU A 347 14.13 -14.36 26.91
N GLU A 348 14.94 -13.72 26.04
CA GLU A 348 15.43 -12.36 26.25
C GLU A 348 14.58 -11.31 25.52
N ILE A 349 14.15 -11.61 24.30
CA ILE A 349 13.42 -10.69 23.41
C ILE A 349 12.19 -11.41 22.86
N PRO A 350 10.99 -11.17 23.43
CA PRO A 350 9.75 -11.73 22.90
C PRO A 350 9.49 -11.29 21.47
N VAL A 351 9.10 -12.23 20.60
CA VAL A 351 8.72 -11.98 19.22
C VAL A 351 7.37 -12.64 18.96
N ALA A 352 6.37 -11.85 18.60
CA ALA A 352 5.05 -12.34 18.21
C ALA A 352 4.82 -12.20 16.71
N PHE A 353 4.27 -13.22 16.06
CA PHE A 353 3.84 -13.18 14.68
C PHE A 353 2.33 -13.39 14.59
N ILE A 354 1.59 -12.33 14.19
CA ILE A 354 0.14 -12.37 14.02
C ILE A 354 -0.18 -12.84 12.60
N GLU A 355 -0.80 -14.00 12.49
CA GLU A 355 -1.23 -14.55 11.22
C GLU A 355 -2.51 -13.85 10.69
N ASN A 356 -2.81 -14.09 9.42
CA ASN A 356 -4.04 -13.62 8.77
C ASN A 356 -4.25 -12.10 8.80
N TYR A 357 -3.16 -11.34 8.55
CA TYR A 357 -3.20 -9.88 8.47
C TYR A 357 -4.44 -9.35 7.72
N ASP A 358 -5.16 -8.44 8.37
CA ASP A 358 -6.32 -7.73 7.87
C ASP A 358 -6.31 -6.25 8.30
N MET A 359 -7.37 -5.50 8.03
CA MET A 359 -7.44 -4.07 8.39
C MET A 359 -7.49 -3.85 9.90
N GLU A 360 -8.10 -4.73 10.67
CA GLU A 360 -8.16 -4.65 12.13
C GLU A 360 -6.77 -4.85 12.73
N THR A 361 -6.08 -5.91 12.32
CA THR A 361 -4.69 -6.16 12.70
C THR A 361 -3.79 -4.98 12.31
N GLY A 362 -3.97 -4.45 11.10
CA GLY A 362 -3.22 -3.29 10.62
C GLY A 362 -3.42 -2.05 11.49
N LEU A 363 -4.66 -1.74 11.88
CA LEU A 363 -4.97 -0.60 12.75
C LEU A 363 -4.39 -0.79 14.16
N LEU A 364 -4.59 -1.98 14.76
CA LEU A 364 -4.07 -2.29 16.10
C LEU A 364 -2.54 -2.20 16.15
N MET A 365 -1.86 -2.73 15.14
CA MET A 365 -0.40 -2.65 15.07
C MET A 365 0.11 -1.23 14.88
N THR A 366 -0.42 -0.49 13.88
CA THR A 366 0.03 0.87 13.60
C THR A 366 -0.33 1.88 14.71
N SER A 367 -1.21 1.52 15.62
CA SER A 367 -1.56 2.37 16.77
C SER A 367 -1.00 1.86 18.10
N GLY A 368 -0.63 0.59 18.22
CA GLY A 368 -0.30 -0.01 19.50
C GLY A 368 1.19 -0.32 19.74
N VAL A 369 2.02 -0.34 18.70
CA VAL A 369 3.48 -0.46 18.86
C VAL A 369 4.12 0.88 19.24
N ASP A 370 5.36 0.88 19.70
CA ASP A 370 6.07 2.10 20.09
C ASP A 370 6.87 2.71 18.96
N ILE A 371 7.44 1.88 18.09
CA ILE A 371 8.08 2.32 16.85
C ILE A 371 7.66 1.43 15.67
N TRP A 372 7.66 2.01 14.49
CA TRP A 372 7.34 1.33 13.24
C TRP A 372 8.62 1.10 12.42
N LEU A 373 9.04 -0.15 12.33
CA LEU A 373 10.24 -0.52 11.58
C LEU A 373 9.91 -0.69 10.09
N ASN A 374 10.73 -0.10 9.22
CA ASN A 374 10.60 -0.20 7.79
C ASN A 374 11.97 -0.19 7.10
N ASN A 375 12.40 -1.33 6.55
CA ASN A 375 13.76 -1.52 6.05
C ASN A 375 13.83 -2.13 4.64
N PRO A 376 13.13 -1.51 3.65
CA PRO A 376 13.19 -1.97 2.27
C PRO A 376 14.58 -1.79 1.65
N ILE A 377 14.82 -2.46 0.53
CA ILE A 377 15.96 -2.13 -0.33
C ILE A 377 15.60 -0.85 -1.08
N ARG A 378 16.33 0.24 -0.84
CA ARG A 378 16.14 1.48 -1.58
C ARG A 378 16.62 1.35 -3.03
N PRO A 379 15.89 1.86 -4.05
CA PRO A 379 14.64 2.63 -4.00
C PRO A 379 13.38 1.79 -4.33
N MET A 380 13.26 0.59 -3.79
CA MET A 380 12.19 -0.35 -4.19
C MET A 380 10.85 -0.14 -3.47
N GLU A 381 10.77 0.75 -2.48
CA GLU A 381 9.50 1.11 -1.84
C GLU A 381 8.87 2.31 -2.55
N ALA A 382 7.78 2.08 -3.26
CA ALA A 382 7.14 3.16 -4.03
C ALA A 382 6.63 4.31 -3.13
N SER A 383 5.99 3.98 -2.02
CA SER A 383 5.49 4.98 -1.05
C SER A 383 5.54 4.49 0.39
N GLY A 384 4.96 3.32 0.71
CA GLY A 384 5.03 2.76 2.07
C GLY A 384 4.03 3.36 3.05
N THR A 385 2.73 3.27 2.74
CA THR A 385 1.64 3.91 3.52
C THR A 385 1.48 3.42 4.97
N SER A 386 2.09 2.29 5.37
CA SER A 386 1.99 1.79 6.75
C SER A 386 2.65 2.71 7.77
N GLY A 387 3.78 3.33 7.40
CA GLY A 387 4.46 4.32 8.24
C GLY A 387 3.63 5.59 8.44
N MET A 388 2.87 6.05 7.43
CA MET A 388 1.95 7.17 7.54
C MET A 388 0.84 6.88 8.57
N LYS A 389 0.31 5.64 8.57
CA LYS A 389 -0.71 5.19 9.52
C LYS A 389 -0.16 5.15 10.95
N ALA A 390 1.07 4.69 11.10
CA ALA A 390 1.77 4.66 12.38
C ALA A 390 2.00 6.07 12.92
N ALA A 391 2.56 6.96 12.12
CA ALA A 391 2.80 8.36 12.49
C ALA A 391 1.52 9.06 12.98
N MET A 392 0.40 8.85 12.30
CA MET A 392 -0.92 9.41 12.65
C MET A 392 -1.42 8.97 14.05
N ASN A 393 -0.92 7.86 14.57
CA ASN A 393 -1.24 7.37 15.90
C ASN A 393 -0.14 7.66 16.93
N GLY A 394 0.80 8.54 16.63
CA GLY A 394 1.90 8.86 17.53
C GLY A 394 2.92 7.70 17.66
N VAL A 395 3.09 6.92 16.60
CA VAL A 395 4.11 5.88 16.51
C VAL A 395 5.21 6.36 15.57
N PRO A 396 6.37 6.78 16.09
CA PRO A 396 7.49 7.22 15.28
C PRO A 396 7.99 6.13 14.34
N ASN A 397 8.40 6.52 13.14
CA ASN A 397 9.00 5.60 12.18
C ASN A 397 10.51 5.46 12.42
N CYS A 398 11.00 4.23 12.37
CA CYS A 398 12.41 3.90 12.23
C CYS A 398 12.57 3.22 10.86
N SER A 399 13.04 3.99 9.86
CA SER A 399 12.94 3.53 8.48
C SER A 399 14.14 3.93 7.64
N ILE A 400 14.50 3.06 6.69
CA ILE A 400 15.35 3.45 5.57
C ILE A 400 14.67 4.60 4.83
N LEU A 401 15.47 5.53 4.31
CA LEU A 401 15.02 6.71 3.56
C LEU A 401 14.52 6.31 2.17
N ASP A 402 13.37 5.62 2.12
CA ASP A 402 12.71 5.14 0.91
C ASP A 402 11.21 5.46 0.94
N GLY A 403 10.58 5.45 -0.24
CA GLY A 403 9.17 5.81 -0.40
C GLY A 403 8.85 7.22 0.09
N TRP A 404 7.88 7.36 1.00
CA TRP A 404 7.44 8.65 1.55
C TRP A 404 8.39 9.23 2.61
N TRP A 405 9.18 8.36 3.27
CA TRP A 405 9.96 8.74 4.45
C TRP A 405 11.00 9.82 4.20
N PRO A 406 11.73 9.88 3.05
CA PRO A 406 12.63 11.01 2.73
C PRO A 406 11.93 12.38 2.70
N GLU A 407 10.62 12.41 2.50
CA GLU A 407 9.84 13.65 2.43
C GLU A 407 9.38 14.14 3.82
N ALA A 408 9.32 13.22 4.81
CA ALA A 408 8.79 13.48 6.14
C ALA A 408 9.85 13.48 7.22
N CYS A 409 10.93 12.70 7.08
CA CYS A 409 11.87 12.41 8.13
C CYS A 409 12.70 13.62 8.55
N ILE A 410 12.60 13.96 9.82
CA ILE A 410 13.56 14.82 10.54
C ILE A 410 14.15 13.92 11.64
N HIS A 411 15.34 13.36 11.36
CA HIS A 411 15.98 12.37 12.22
C HIS A 411 16.12 12.86 13.67
N GLY A 412 15.69 12.04 14.64
CA GLY A 412 15.70 12.38 16.06
C GLY A 412 14.59 13.35 16.51
N VAL A 413 13.72 13.83 15.59
CA VAL A 413 12.63 14.75 15.90
C VAL A 413 11.27 14.09 15.74
N ASN A 414 10.97 13.48 14.57
CA ASN A 414 9.68 12.84 14.31
C ASN A 414 9.81 11.34 14.01
N GLY A 415 10.98 10.79 14.20
CA GLY A 415 11.38 9.43 13.93
C GLY A 415 12.85 9.33 13.54
N TRP A 416 13.26 8.20 12.98
CA TRP A 416 14.67 7.94 12.70
C TRP A 416 14.90 7.44 11.28
N ALA A 417 15.94 7.97 10.64
CA ALA A 417 16.48 7.46 9.40
C ALA A 417 17.45 6.29 9.70
N ILE A 418 17.29 5.17 9.02
CA ILE A 418 18.23 4.07 9.03
C ILE A 418 19.23 4.30 7.89
N GLY A 419 20.50 4.57 8.23
CA GLY A 419 21.54 4.84 7.26
C GLY A 419 21.35 6.13 6.47
N ASN A 420 21.90 6.16 5.26
CA ASN A 420 21.87 7.32 4.38
C ASN A 420 20.95 7.10 3.13
N ALA A 421 20.89 8.10 2.27
CA ALA A 421 20.02 8.09 1.08
C ALA A 421 20.67 7.45 -0.16
N GLU A 422 21.61 6.54 -0.01
CA GLU A 422 22.28 5.86 -1.13
C GLU A 422 21.44 4.71 -1.68
N ASN A 423 21.42 4.57 -3.02
CA ASN A 423 20.72 3.48 -3.72
C ASN A 423 21.63 2.24 -3.86
N VAL A 424 22.27 1.82 -2.77
CA VAL A 424 23.17 0.66 -2.75
C VAL A 424 22.58 -0.40 -1.82
N ARG A 425 22.37 -1.60 -2.35
CA ARG A 425 21.98 -2.74 -1.53
C ARG A 425 23.18 -3.23 -0.73
N ASP A 426 23.09 -3.13 0.58
CA ASP A 426 24.07 -3.69 1.51
C ASP A 426 23.32 -4.11 2.79
N ASP A 427 22.96 -5.40 2.84
CA ASP A 427 22.15 -5.94 3.93
C ASP A 427 22.89 -5.95 5.27
N GLU A 428 24.25 -6.05 5.24
CA GLU A 428 25.06 -6.01 6.46
C GLU A 428 25.16 -4.59 7.01
N ARG A 429 25.47 -3.62 6.16
CA ARG A 429 25.49 -2.21 6.53
C ARG A 429 24.13 -1.75 7.05
N ASP A 430 23.07 -2.11 6.38
CA ASP A 430 21.72 -1.68 6.76
C ASP A 430 21.27 -2.31 8.08
N ALA A 431 21.63 -3.59 8.36
CA ALA A 431 21.41 -4.21 9.65
C ALA A 431 22.21 -3.51 10.76
N ASN A 432 23.48 -3.22 10.51
CA ASN A 432 24.32 -2.45 11.45
C ASN A 432 23.74 -1.07 11.74
N ASN A 433 23.21 -0.38 10.74
CA ASN A 433 22.55 0.91 10.92
C ASN A 433 21.26 0.80 11.76
N ILE A 434 20.48 -0.28 11.60
CA ILE A 434 19.32 -0.54 12.48
C ILE A 434 19.78 -0.67 13.92
N TYR A 435 20.79 -1.48 14.19
CA TYR A 435 21.31 -1.70 15.55
C TYR A 435 21.86 -0.40 16.15
N GLN A 436 22.59 0.39 15.35
CA GLN A 436 23.13 1.66 15.80
C GLN A 436 22.02 2.64 16.20
N VAL A 437 20.97 2.78 15.38
CA VAL A 437 19.82 3.65 15.68
C VAL A 437 19.10 3.17 16.95
N LEU A 438 18.90 1.85 17.11
CA LEU A 438 18.28 1.31 18.31
C LEU A 438 19.12 1.58 19.57
N GLU A 439 20.44 1.41 19.49
CA GLU A 439 21.37 1.52 20.63
C GLU A 439 21.63 2.98 21.01
N GLN A 440 21.84 3.87 20.01
CA GLN A 440 22.33 5.22 20.26
C GLN A 440 21.20 6.27 20.35
N ASP A 441 20.08 6.04 19.68
CA ASP A 441 19.01 7.05 19.57
C ASP A 441 17.71 6.59 20.25
N VAL A 442 17.20 5.39 19.90
CA VAL A 442 15.86 4.96 20.29
C VAL A 442 15.79 4.57 21.77
N LEU A 443 16.66 3.64 22.19
CA LEU A 443 16.63 3.14 23.58
C LEU A 443 17.00 4.21 24.61
N PRO A 444 18.00 5.08 24.40
CA PRO A 444 18.26 6.17 25.31
C PRO A 444 17.08 7.12 25.50
N LEU A 445 16.36 7.44 24.40
CA LEU A 445 15.16 8.27 24.47
C LEU A 445 14.00 7.55 25.17
N TRP A 446 13.80 6.25 24.91
CA TRP A 446 12.74 5.44 25.52
C TRP A 446 12.94 5.26 27.04
N GLU A 447 14.17 4.99 27.47
CA GLU A 447 14.57 4.81 28.88
C GLU A 447 14.71 6.15 29.61
N GLY A 448 14.72 7.27 28.88
CA GLY A 448 14.90 8.63 29.39
C GLY A 448 13.60 9.30 29.82
N SER A 449 13.42 10.54 29.35
CA SER A 449 12.28 11.38 29.72
C SER A 449 11.00 11.00 28.94
N LYS A 450 9.90 10.77 29.67
CA LYS A 450 8.59 10.57 29.04
C LYS A 450 8.11 11.81 28.27
N ASP A 451 8.52 12.99 28.67
CA ASP A 451 8.17 14.24 28.00
C ASP A 451 8.91 14.32 26.64
N GLU A 452 10.18 13.97 26.58
CA GLU A 452 10.93 13.94 25.32
C GLU A 452 10.36 12.90 24.35
N TRP A 453 9.97 11.72 24.88
CA TRP A 453 9.27 10.71 24.07
C TRP A 453 7.92 11.23 23.56
N ALA A 454 7.17 11.97 24.38
CA ALA A 454 5.90 12.58 23.98
C ALA A 454 6.09 13.64 22.89
N GLU A 455 7.14 14.45 22.97
CA GLU A 455 7.46 15.43 21.91
C GLU A 455 7.79 14.74 20.58
N MET A 456 8.53 13.63 20.58
CA MET A 456 8.76 12.79 19.41
C MET A 456 7.42 12.29 18.82
N MET A 457 6.50 11.81 19.67
CA MET A 457 5.17 11.35 19.26
C MET A 457 4.35 12.47 18.65
N LYS A 458 4.32 13.65 19.25
CA LYS A 458 3.62 14.84 18.74
C LYS A 458 4.17 15.25 17.37
N ALA A 459 5.50 15.32 17.24
CA ALA A 459 6.14 15.63 15.97
C ALA A 459 5.82 14.61 14.88
N SER A 460 5.75 13.31 15.24
CA SER A 460 5.33 12.24 14.33
C SER A 460 3.88 12.42 13.87
N ILE A 461 2.95 12.74 14.80
CA ILE A 461 1.54 13.04 14.47
C ILE A 461 1.48 14.25 13.54
N ALA A 462 2.12 15.35 13.89
CA ALA A 462 2.12 16.59 13.10
C ALA A 462 2.61 16.33 11.66
N ALA A 463 3.68 15.58 11.49
CA ALA A 463 4.22 15.22 10.17
C ALA A 463 3.21 14.44 9.33
N SER A 464 2.34 13.62 9.94
CA SER A 464 1.34 12.83 9.23
C SER A 464 0.25 13.65 8.52
N ALA A 465 0.03 14.90 8.93
CA ALA A 465 -0.92 15.82 8.30
C ALA A 465 -0.64 16.00 6.79
N GLY A 466 0.65 16.02 6.41
CA GLY A 466 1.09 16.11 5.02
C GLY A 466 0.85 14.85 4.17
N PHE A 467 0.39 13.75 4.78
CA PHE A 467 0.24 12.45 4.12
C PHE A 467 -1.17 11.88 4.30
N THR A 468 -2.17 12.74 4.27
CA THR A 468 -3.60 12.36 4.28
C THR A 468 -4.12 12.17 2.86
N GLY A 469 -5.14 11.31 2.71
CA GLY A 469 -5.84 11.16 1.43
C GLY A 469 -6.50 12.46 0.96
N HIS A 470 -6.87 13.35 1.89
CA HIS A 470 -7.41 14.67 1.59
C HIS A 470 -6.39 15.52 0.82
N ARG A 471 -5.17 15.67 1.35
CA ARG A 471 -4.08 16.39 0.69
C ARG A 471 -3.71 15.77 -0.66
N MET A 472 -3.71 14.43 -0.77
CA MET A 472 -3.36 13.74 -2.02
C MET A 472 -4.32 14.07 -3.17
N ILE A 473 -5.61 14.33 -2.88
CA ILE A 473 -6.64 14.61 -3.89
C ILE A 473 -6.65 16.10 -4.30
N GLN A 474 -6.21 17.02 -3.44
CA GLN A 474 -6.04 18.44 -3.74
C GLN A 474 -4.91 18.69 -4.74
#